data_1b8ce95953987e074013f51cf7035dab
#
_entry.id   1b8ce95953987e074013f51cf7035dab
#
_cell.length_a   1.000
_cell.length_b   1.000
_cell.length_c   1.000
_cell.angle_alpha   90.00
_cell.angle_beta   90.00
_cell.angle_gamma   90.00
#
_symmetry.space_group_name_H-M   'P 1'
#
loop_
_entity.id
_entity.type
_entity.pdbx_description
1 polymer ?
#
loop_
_entity_poly.entity_id
_entity_poly.type
_entity_poly.pdbx_seq_one_letter_code
_entity_poly.pdbx_strand_id
1 'polypeptide(L)'
;MNPLALSLILTTLLAGTLITMMSSHWLTAWMGLEMNMLTMIPILMKTTNPRSTEAATKYFMTQATASMMLMMALTINLMYSGQWSIMKMTNPVASNVALMALMTKLGSAPFHFWVPEVTQGVELTSGMILLTWQKLAPMSLLYQMATYTNTNLVYLSGLLSILIGGWGGLNQTQLRKILAYSSISHMGWMLIILPFNPTLTLLNLAIYILLTLSIFMILANTLTTSMSSLTLMWNKTPAMTIMLMTTLLSLGGLPPLSGFTPKWLMIHELTKNNSIIMPLTMATMTLLNMYFYMRLIYYSSLTILPSTNNMKMTXXXXXTKHTMMLPTLITLSNMLLPLTPMISMLE
;
A
#
# COMPACT_ATOMS: atom_id res chain seq x y z
N MET A 1 -21.20 -6.95 12.75
CA MET A 1 -20.48 -6.77 14.03
C MET A 1 -21.19 -5.76 14.89
N ASN A 2 -21.15 -5.95 16.21
CA ASN A 2 -21.69 -4.97 17.17
C ASN A 2 -20.92 -3.64 17.02
N PRO A 3 -21.59 -2.47 16.98
CA PRO A 3 -20.91 -1.19 16.81
C PRO A 3 -19.89 -0.87 17.91
N LEU A 4 -20.14 -1.29 19.14
CA LEU A 4 -19.20 -1.11 20.24
C LEU A 4 -17.93 -1.92 20.02
N ALA A 5 -18.05 -3.18 19.54
CA ALA A 5 -16.89 -4.01 19.22
C ALA A 5 -16.07 -3.42 18.07
N LEU A 6 -16.78 -2.89 17.05
CA LEU A 6 -16.11 -2.26 15.91
C LEU A 6 -15.32 -1.01 16.33
N SER A 7 -15.91 -0.16 17.19
CA SER A 7 -15.24 1.04 17.68
C SER A 7 -14.00 0.67 18.50
N LEU A 8 -14.09 -0.34 19.33
CA LEU A 8 -12.96 -0.82 20.14
C LEU A 8 -11.84 -1.36 19.24
N ILE A 9 -12.17 -2.13 18.20
CA ILE A 9 -11.19 -2.66 17.26
C ILE A 9 -10.50 -1.51 16.49
N LEU A 10 -11.25 -0.49 16.08
CA LEU A 10 -10.66 0.66 15.38
C LEU A 10 -9.76 1.49 16.29
N THR A 11 -10.17 1.71 17.55
CA THR A 11 -9.33 2.47 18.52
C THR A 11 -8.05 1.71 18.85
N THR A 12 -8.10 0.37 19.02
CA THR A 12 -6.90 -0.42 19.28
C THR A 12 -5.98 -0.47 18.05
N LEU A 13 -6.53 -0.44 16.84
CA LEU A 13 -5.74 -0.35 15.61
C LEU A 13 -5.00 0.99 15.55
N LEU A 14 -5.68 2.10 15.86
CA LEU A 14 -5.05 3.43 15.90
C LEU A 14 -3.99 3.48 17.00
N ALA A 15 -4.31 2.97 18.19
CA ALA A 15 -3.36 2.95 19.31
C ALA A 15 -2.09 2.14 18.96
N GLY A 16 -2.25 0.99 18.32
CA GLY A 16 -1.13 0.15 17.90
C GLY A 16 -0.18 0.87 16.93
N THR A 17 -0.74 1.57 15.93
CA THR A 17 0.09 2.33 14.98
C THR A 17 0.79 3.52 15.66
N LEU A 18 0.11 4.23 16.56
CA LEU A 18 0.71 5.35 17.30
C LEU A 18 1.83 4.87 18.21
N ILE A 19 1.62 3.74 18.92
CA ILE A 19 2.65 3.15 19.79
C ILE A 19 3.90 2.80 18.95
N THR A 20 3.74 2.16 17.79
CA THR A 20 4.89 1.83 16.92
C THR A 20 5.62 3.06 16.42
N MET A 21 4.87 4.11 16.02
CA MET A 21 5.47 5.34 15.47
C MET A 21 6.27 6.12 16.53
N MET A 22 5.76 6.16 17.76
CA MET A 22 6.36 6.95 18.84
C MET A 22 7.39 6.15 19.67
N SER A 23 7.53 4.85 19.40
CA SER A 23 8.40 3.98 20.19
C SER A 23 9.88 4.23 19.86
N SER A 24 10.72 4.33 20.89
CA SER A 24 12.18 4.32 20.80
C SER A 24 12.76 2.98 21.23
N HIS A 25 11.92 2.14 21.83
CA HIS A 25 12.29 0.86 22.44
C HIS A 25 11.69 -0.28 21.60
N TRP A 26 12.50 -1.29 21.27
CA TRP A 26 12.08 -2.39 20.39
C TRP A 26 10.88 -3.18 20.94
N LEU A 27 10.84 -3.39 22.26
CA LEU A 27 9.76 -4.18 22.86
C LEU A 27 8.40 -3.47 22.70
N THR A 28 8.37 -2.14 22.89
CA THR A 28 7.12 -1.36 22.69
C THR A 28 6.73 -1.33 21.21
N ALA A 29 7.71 -1.25 20.30
CA ALA A 29 7.45 -1.31 18.87
C ALA A 29 6.83 -2.66 18.47
N TRP A 30 7.40 -3.75 19.00
CA TRP A 30 6.89 -5.11 18.75
C TRP A 30 5.45 -5.27 19.25
N MET A 31 5.17 -4.80 20.49
CA MET A 31 3.81 -4.85 21.05
C MET A 31 2.81 -4.10 20.18
N GLY A 32 3.19 -2.93 19.67
CA GLY A 32 2.32 -2.15 18.79
C GLY A 32 2.02 -2.87 17.47
N LEU A 33 3.03 -3.54 16.89
CA LEU A 33 2.84 -4.35 15.69
C LEU A 33 1.92 -5.55 15.95
N GLU A 34 2.02 -6.19 17.12
CA GLU A 34 1.16 -7.30 17.51
C GLU A 34 -0.29 -6.84 17.68
N MET A 35 -0.49 -5.69 18.34
CA MET A 35 -1.83 -5.10 18.50
C MET A 35 -2.47 -4.89 17.13
N ASN A 36 -1.72 -4.34 16.17
CA ASN A 36 -2.21 -4.12 14.79
C ASN A 36 -2.58 -5.43 14.10
N MET A 37 -1.75 -6.47 14.25
CA MET A 37 -2.02 -7.78 13.66
C MET A 37 -3.32 -8.38 14.22
N LEU A 38 -3.48 -8.38 15.56
CA LEU A 38 -4.64 -8.97 16.21
C LEU A 38 -5.95 -8.23 15.87
N THR A 39 -5.89 -6.90 15.76
CA THR A 39 -7.08 -6.09 15.42
C THR A 39 -7.51 -6.25 13.97
N MET A 40 -6.58 -6.58 13.06
CA MET A 40 -6.93 -6.79 11.65
C MET A 40 -7.73 -8.08 11.43
N ILE A 41 -7.52 -9.12 12.24
CA ILE A 41 -8.19 -10.42 12.04
C ILE A 41 -9.73 -10.27 12.03
N PRO A 42 -10.37 -9.67 13.05
CA PRO A 42 -11.83 -9.48 12.99
C PRO A 42 -12.29 -8.55 11.87
N ILE A 43 -11.47 -7.57 11.47
CA ILE A 43 -11.81 -6.67 10.35
C ILE A 43 -11.84 -7.47 9.03
N LEU A 44 -10.91 -8.41 8.85
CA LEU A 44 -10.85 -9.25 7.65
C LEU A 44 -12.03 -10.24 7.61
N MET A 45 -12.51 -10.69 8.78
CA MET A 45 -13.64 -11.62 8.92
C MET A 45 -14.98 -10.91 9.15
N LYS A 46 -15.10 -9.65 8.74
CA LYS A 46 -16.34 -8.86 8.93
C LYS A 46 -17.57 -9.59 8.38
N THR A 47 -17.43 -10.23 7.22
CA THR A 47 -18.39 -11.21 6.68
C THR A 47 -17.79 -12.60 6.83
N THR A 48 -18.50 -13.48 7.54
CA THR A 48 -18.03 -14.84 7.87
C THR A 48 -18.25 -15.81 6.69
N ASN A 49 -17.52 -15.58 5.61
CA ASN A 49 -17.50 -16.46 4.43
C ASN A 49 -16.26 -17.36 4.49
N PRO A 50 -16.31 -18.59 3.89
CA PRO A 50 -15.12 -19.47 3.88
C PRO A 50 -13.88 -18.79 3.28
N ARG A 51 -14.05 -17.95 2.26
CA ARG A 51 -12.95 -17.22 1.63
C ARG A 51 -12.33 -16.17 2.58
N SER A 52 -13.17 -15.50 3.38
CA SER A 52 -12.68 -14.48 4.33
C SER A 52 -11.96 -15.14 5.51
N THR A 53 -12.42 -16.31 5.97
CA THR A 53 -11.73 -17.06 7.02
C THR A 53 -10.37 -17.58 6.54
N GLU A 54 -10.31 -18.10 5.30
CA GLU A 54 -9.05 -18.52 4.67
C GLU A 54 -8.08 -17.34 4.55
N ALA A 55 -8.57 -16.18 4.11
CA ALA A 55 -7.75 -14.97 4.00
C ALA A 55 -7.21 -14.53 5.35
N ALA A 56 -8.05 -14.56 6.40
CA ALA A 56 -7.67 -14.17 7.74
C ALA A 56 -6.62 -15.12 8.34
N THR A 57 -6.75 -16.43 8.11
CA THR A 57 -5.75 -17.41 8.58
C THR A 57 -4.42 -17.24 7.86
N LYS A 58 -4.43 -17.00 6.54
CA LYS A 58 -3.20 -16.72 5.77
C LYS A 58 -2.52 -15.46 6.28
N TYR A 59 -3.28 -14.40 6.53
CA TYR A 59 -2.76 -13.15 7.09
C TYR A 59 -2.14 -13.39 8.46
N PHE A 60 -2.85 -14.09 9.35
CA PHE A 60 -2.36 -14.37 10.70
C PHE A 60 -1.04 -15.15 10.66
N MET A 61 -0.99 -16.24 9.88
CA MET A 61 0.21 -17.11 9.80
C MET A 61 1.43 -16.31 9.32
N THR A 62 1.28 -15.51 8.25
CA THR A 62 2.41 -14.74 7.71
C THR A 62 2.86 -13.62 8.65
N GLN A 63 1.91 -12.95 9.31
CA GLN A 63 2.26 -11.86 10.24
C GLN A 63 2.83 -12.40 11.54
N ALA A 64 2.37 -13.57 12.01
CA ALA A 64 2.91 -14.23 13.19
C ALA A 64 4.36 -14.69 12.97
N THR A 65 4.65 -15.30 11.80
CA THR A 65 6.03 -15.67 11.46
C THR A 65 6.92 -14.44 11.39
N ALA A 66 6.42 -13.34 10.82
CA ALA A 66 7.16 -12.07 10.74
C ALA A 66 7.47 -11.52 12.13
N SER A 67 6.52 -11.59 13.06
CA SER A 67 6.73 -11.09 14.44
C SER A 67 7.74 -11.94 15.20
N MET A 68 7.73 -13.26 15.00
CA MET A 68 8.72 -14.16 15.61
C MET A 68 10.12 -13.91 15.05
N MET A 69 10.24 -13.69 13.74
CA MET A 69 11.51 -13.30 13.11
C MET A 69 12.04 -11.98 13.68
N LEU A 70 11.13 -11.03 13.92
CA LEU A 70 11.51 -9.73 14.48
C LEU A 70 12.02 -9.91 15.92
N MET A 71 11.32 -10.70 16.75
CA MET A 71 11.78 -10.99 18.11
C MET A 71 13.13 -11.70 18.10
N MET A 72 13.37 -12.64 17.18
CA MET A 72 14.66 -13.31 17.00
C MET A 72 15.77 -12.28 16.72
N ALA A 73 15.50 -11.32 15.83
CA ALA A 73 16.47 -10.25 15.53
C ALA A 73 16.81 -9.44 16.78
N LEU A 74 15.79 -9.13 17.59
CA LEU A 74 15.97 -8.35 18.81
C LEU A 74 16.79 -9.10 19.86
N THR A 75 16.53 -10.40 20.05
CA THR A 75 17.30 -11.21 20.99
C THR A 75 18.77 -11.34 20.54
N ILE A 76 19.03 -11.49 19.24
CA ILE A 76 20.39 -11.51 18.71
C ILE A 76 21.08 -10.17 18.99
N ASN A 77 20.41 -9.04 18.73
CA ASN A 77 21.00 -7.73 19.00
C ASN A 77 21.27 -7.52 20.48
N LEU A 78 20.36 -7.98 21.33
CA LEU A 78 20.50 -7.88 22.79
C LEU A 78 21.72 -8.66 23.29
N MET A 79 21.91 -9.88 22.79
CA MET A 79 23.04 -10.73 23.17
C MET A 79 24.40 -10.11 22.83
N TYR A 80 24.47 -9.36 21.71
CA TYR A 80 25.73 -8.74 21.27
C TYR A 80 25.96 -7.33 21.82
N SER A 81 24.90 -6.49 21.86
CA SER A 81 25.05 -5.06 22.22
C SER A 81 24.49 -4.72 23.60
N GLY A 82 23.64 -5.58 24.17
CA GLY A 82 22.97 -5.31 25.44
C GLY A 82 21.91 -4.20 25.38
N GLN A 83 21.52 -3.77 24.18
CA GLN A 83 20.66 -2.59 24.00
C GLN A 83 19.34 -2.91 23.30
N TRP A 84 18.26 -2.28 23.78
CA TRP A 84 16.91 -2.42 23.25
C TRP A 84 16.48 -1.24 22.39
N SER A 85 17.35 -0.25 22.18
CA SER A 85 17.00 0.94 21.40
C SER A 85 16.96 0.62 19.89
N ILE A 86 15.95 1.16 19.21
CA ILE A 86 15.72 0.91 17.78
C ILE A 86 16.90 1.47 16.96
N MET A 87 17.43 2.62 17.36
CA MET A 87 18.50 3.32 16.67
C MET A 87 19.90 2.77 16.95
N LYS A 88 20.02 1.54 17.53
CA LYS A 88 21.33 0.94 17.84
C LYS A 88 21.37 -0.54 17.46
N MET A 89 21.09 -0.85 16.20
CA MET A 89 21.17 -2.20 15.64
C MET A 89 22.57 -2.40 15.06
N THR A 90 23.56 -2.62 15.95
CA THR A 90 24.96 -2.70 15.55
C THR A 90 25.34 -4.00 14.86
N ASN A 91 24.62 -5.09 15.18
CA ASN A 91 24.92 -6.41 14.62
C ASN A 91 24.31 -6.54 13.21
N PRO A 92 25.11 -6.81 12.16
CA PRO A 92 24.57 -6.93 10.79
C PRO A 92 23.62 -8.12 10.62
N VAL A 93 23.81 -9.21 11.38
CA VAL A 93 22.88 -10.35 11.33
C VAL A 93 21.51 -9.94 11.87
N ALA A 94 21.50 -9.26 13.01
CA ALA A 94 20.26 -8.78 13.64
C ALA A 94 19.52 -7.79 12.74
N SER A 95 20.24 -6.84 12.14
CA SER A 95 19.62 -5.84 11.25
C SER A 95 19.05 -6.50 9.98
N ASN A 96 19.72 -7.51 9.42
CA ASN A 96 19.23 -8.23 8.24
C ASN A 96 17.96 -9.04 8.56
N VAL A 97 17.92 -9.74 9.70
CA VAL A 97 16.74 -10.51 10.11
C VAL A 97 15.57 -9.57 10.43
N ALA A 98 15.83 -8.44 11.10
CA ALA A 98 14.80 -7.41 11.36
C ALA A 98 14.25 -6.83 10.06
N LEU A 99 15.12 -6.55 9.09
CA LEU A 99 14.73 -6.05 7.77
C LEU A 99 13.83 -7.07 7.07
N MET A 100 14.22 -8.36 7.05
CA MET A 100 13.40 -9.43 6.46
C MET A 100 12.01 -9.52 7.13
N ALA A 101 11.97 -9.41 8.47
CA ALA A 101 10.72 -9.43 9.22
C ALA A 101 9.81 -8.26 8.86
N LEU A 102 10.37 -7.06 8.69
CA LEU A 102 9.57 -5.88 8.29
C LEU A 102 9.13 -5.97 6.82
N MET A 103 9.96 -6.56 5.94
CA MET A 103 9.59 -6.84 4.55
C MET A 103 8.40 -7.81 4.47
N THR A 104 8.37 -8.87 5.29
CA THR A 104 7.21 -9.79 5.33
C THR A 104 5.96 -9.06 5.78
N LYS A 105 6.05 -8.17 6.78
CA LYS A 105 4.90 -7.38 7.25
C LYS A 105 4.38 -6.43 6.16
N LEU A 106 5.27 -5.81 5.40
CA LEU A 106 4.91 -4.91 4.29
C LEU A 106 4.39 -5.66 3.07
N GLY A 107 4.78 -6.92 2.92
CA GLY A 107 4.47 -7.71 1.74
C GLY A 107 5.30 -7.34 0.53
N SER A 108 6.56 -6.95 0.74
CA SER A 108 7.50 -6.71 -0.35
C SER A 108 8.18 -8.02 -0.77
N ALA A 109 8.74 -8.06 -1.98
CA ALA A 109 9.42 -9.25 -2.46
C ALA A 109 10.68 -9.53 -1.62
N PRO A 110 10.98 -10.81 -1.33
CA PRO A 110 10.35 -12.03 -1.86
C PRO A 110 9.09 -12.49 -1.12
N PHE A 111 8.71 -11.89 -0.01
CA PHE A 111 7.65 -12.37 0.89
C PHE A 111 6.28 -11.76 0.55
N HIS A 112 5.97 -11.59 -0.73
CA HIS A 112 4.80 -10.83 -1.20
C HIS A 112 3.53 -11.68 -1.41
N PHE A 113 3.62 -13.00 -1.47
CA PHE A 113 2.54 -13.89 -1.95
C PHE A 113 1.24 -13.74 -1.16
N TRP A 114 1.33 -13.45 0.13
CA TRP A 114 0.16 -13.34 1.00
C TRP A 114 -0.72 -12.13 0.63
N VAL A 115 -0.14 -11.03 0.11
CA VAL A 115 -0.88 -9.78 -0.14
C VAL A 115 -1.99 -9.98 -1.19
N PRO A 116 -1.71 -10.50 -2.41
CA PRO A 116 -2.77 -10.71 -3.40
C PRO A 116 -3.81 -11.75 -2.98
N GLU A 117 -3.39 -12.81 -2.25
CA GLU A 117 -4.32 -13.86 -1.80
C GLU A 117 -5.27 -13.33 -0.73
N VAL A 118 -4.76 -12.60 0.25
CA VAL A 118 -5.58 -12.04 1.32
C VAL A 118 -6.55 -10.99 0.75
N THR A 119 -6.07 -10.08 -0.10
CA THR A 119 -6.92 -9.03 -0.67
C THR A 119 -8.03 -9.60 -1.55
N GLN A 120 -7.81 -10.75 -2.18
CA GLN A 120 -8.84 -11.44 -2.96
C GLN A 120 -9.99 -11.92 -2.09
N GLY A 121 -9.68 -12.46 -0.90
CA GLY A 121 -10.66 -13.09 -0.02
C GLY A 121 -11.48 -12.13 0.83
N VAL A 122 -11.03 -10.88 0.98
CA VAL A 122 -11.67 -9.92 1.91
C VAL A 122 -12.54 -8.91 1.15
N GLU A 123 -13.37 -8.17 1.90
CA GLU A 123 -14.19 -7.08 1.37
C GLU A 123 -13.31 -5.89 0.94
N LEU A 124 -13.88 -5.00 0.10
CA LEU A 124 -13.16 -3.81 -0.38
C LEU A 124 -12.76 -2.88 0.78
N THR A 125 -13.63 -2.71 1.78
CA THR A 125 -13.37 -1.84 2.94
C THR A 125 -12.22 -2.37 3.80
N SER A 126 -12.19 -3.67 4.08
CA SER A 126 -11.11 -4.28 4.84
C SER A 126 -9.81 -4.37 4.03
N GLY A 127 -9.92 -4.59 2.71
CA GLY A 127 -8.77 -4.54 1.79
C GLY A 127 -8.15 -3.15 1.74
N MET A 128 -8.98 -2.10 1.80
CA MET A 128 -8.52 -0.71 1.86
C MET A 128 -7.64 -0.49 3.10
N ILE A 129 -8.11 -0.90 4.28
CA ILE A 129 -7.35 -0.74 5.53
C ILE A 129 -6.02 -1.53 5.46
N LEU A 130 -6.07 -2.74 4.90
CA LEU A 130 -4.89 -3.61 4.78
C LEU A 130 -3.82 -2.99 3.87
N LEU A 131 -4.21 -2.41 2.73
CA LEU A 131 -3.25 -1.87 1.76
C LEU A 131 -2.79 -0.44 2.08
N THR A 132 -3.49 0.28 2.98
CA THR A 132 -3.12 1.65 3.36
C THR A 132 -2.62 1.71 4.80
N TRP A 133 -3.50 1.51 5.79
CA TRP A 133 -3.22 1.73 7.20
C TRP A 133 -2.14 0.81 7.74
N GLN A 134 -2.21 -0.48 7.37
CA GLN A 134 -1.28 -1.49 7.90
C GLN A 134 0.17 -1.28 7.45
N LYS A 135 0.42 -0.44 6.46
CA LYS A 135 1.77 -0.14 5.98
C LYS A 135 2.47 0.93 6.82
N LEU A 136 1.72 1.73 7.59
CA LEU A 136 2.29 2.83 8.37
C LEU A 136 3.25 2.34 9.45
N ALA A 137 2.84 1.36 10.25
CA ALA A 137 3.63 0.88 11.38
C ALA A 137 4.97 0.23 10.95
N PRO A 138 5.00 -0.72 9.98
CA PRO A 138 6.29 -1.27 9.54
C PRO A 138 7.18 -0.23 8.83
N MET A 139 6.59 0.71 8.08
CA MET A 139 7.37 1.76 7.39
C MET A 139 8.01 2.72 8.40
N SER A 140 7.34 3.04 9.50
CA SER A 140 7.92 3.91 10.53
C SER A 140 9.14 3.26 11.20
N LEU A 141 9.11 1.94 11.40
CA LEU A 141 10.25 1.21 11.96
C LEU A 141 11.40 1.12 10.93
N LEU A 142 11.09 0.90 9.65
CA LEU A 142 12.11 0.91 8.59
C LEU A 142 12.77 2.28 8.49
N TYR A 143 11.99 3.35 8.65
CA TYR A 143 12.51 4.72 8.67
C TYR A 143 13.53 4.91 9.79
N GLN A 144 13.21 4.44 11.00
CA GLN A 144 14.10 4.55 12.17
C GLN A 144 15.35 3.68 12.01
N MET A 145 15.25 2.54 11.31
CA MET A 145 16.37 1.62 11.08
C MET A 145 17.17 1.93 9.82
N ALA A 146 16.82 2.94 9.05
CA ALA A 146 17.34 3.16 7.69
C ALA A 146 18.88 3.15 7.64
N THR A 147 19.52 3.76 8.65
CA THR A 147 21.00 3.88 8.73
C THR A 147 21.69 2.56 9.02
N TYR A 148 20.99 1.57 9.56
CA TYR A 148 21.59 0.28 9.98
C TYR A 148 21.23 -0.86 9.04
N THR A 149 20.42 -0.60 8.01
CA THR A 149 20.02 -1.65 7.08
C THR A 149 21.10 -1.90 6.03
N ASN A 150 21.20 -3.17 5.63
CA ASN A 150 22.09 -3.57 4.55
C ASN A 150 21.53 -3.05 3.21
N THR A 151 22.23 -2.10 2.60
CA THR A 151 21.77 -1.42 1.39
C THR A 151 21.57 -2.39 0.23
N ASN A 152 22.46 -3.40 0.09
CA ASN A 152 22.38 -4.37 -1.00
C ASN A 152 21.10 -5.20 -0.93
N LEU A 153 20.70 -5.63 0.29
CA LEU A 153 19.47 -6.39 0.49
C LEU A 153 18.23 -5.52 0.21
N VAL A 154 18.29 -4.25 0.63
CA VAL A 154 17.19 -3.29 0.39
C VAL A 154 17.02 -3.05 -1.11
N TYR A 155 18.11 -2.85 -1.85
CA TYR A 155 18.06 -2.63 -3.31
C TYR A 155 17.55 -3.87 -4.04
N LEU A 156 18.04 -5.04 -3.68
CA LEU A 156 17.62 -6.29 -4.31
C LEU A 156 16.14 -6.54 -4.08
N SER A 157 15.65 -6.40 -2.84
CA SER A 157 14.25 -6.60 -2.51
C SER A 157 13.35 -5.53 -3.16
N GLY A 158 13.84 -4.30 -3.25
CA GLY A 158 13.12 -3.21 -3.90
C GLY A 158 12.94 -3.45 -5.40
N LEU A 159 14.02 -3.80 -6.11
CA LEU A 159 13.98 -4.13 -7.54
C LEU A 159 13.07 -5.33 -7.80
N LEU A 160 13.22 -6.40 -7.00
CA LEU A 160 12.37 -7.59 -7.13
C LEU A 160 10.89 -7.25 -6.90
N SER A 161 10.58 -6.35 -5.95
CA SER A 161 9.19 -5.98 -5.66
C SER A 161 8.57 -5.17 -6.81
N ILE A 162 9.35 -4.30 -7.47
CA ILE A 162 8.85 -3.55 -8.65
C ILE A 162 8.59 -4.53 -9.80
N LEU A 163 9.52 -5.45 -10.07
CA LEU A 163 9.43 -6.42 -11.16
C LEU A 163 8.24 -7.37 -10.94
N ILE A 164 8.18 -8.00 -9.75
CA ILE A 164 7.13 -8.98 -9.43
C ILE A 164 5.75 -8.30 -9.36
N GLY A 165 5.69 -7.10 -8.76
CA GLY A 165 4.47 -6.31 -8.71
C GLY A 165 3.93 -5.98 -10.11
N GLY A 166 4.84 -5.59 -11.01
CA GLY A 166 4.50 -5.33 -12.41
C GLY A 166 4.02 -6.58 -13.14
N TRP A 167 4.85 -7.63 -13.11
CA TRP A 167 4.58 -8.88 -13.84
C TRP A 167 3.32 -9.58 -13.30
N GLY A 168 3.20 -9.69 -11.96
CA GLY A 168 2.07 -10.39 -11.33
C GLY A 168 0.72 -9.76 -11.62
N GLY A 169 0.69 -8.43 -11.89
CA GLY A 169 -0.54 -7.72 -12.21
C GLY A 169 -1.05 -7.90 -13.63
N LEU A 170 -0.20 -8.37 -14.57
CA LEU A 170 -0.51 -8.38 -16.00
C LEU A 170 -1.74 -9.23 -16.34
N ASN A 171 -1.88 -10.43 -15.77
CA ASN A 171 -2.94 -11.37 -16.14
C ASN A 171 -4.10 -11.41 -15.15
N GLN A 172 -4.15 -10.48 -14.20
CA GLN A 172 -5.21 -10.47 -13.18
C GLN A 172 -6.49 -9.85 -13.74
N THR A 173 -7.62 -10.48 -13.45
CA THR A 173 -8.97 -10.00 -13.82
C THR A 173 -9.71 -9.39 -12.63
N GLN A 174 -9.24 -9.62 -11.42
CA GLN A 174 -9.85 -9.09 -10.19
C GLN A 174 -9.15 -7.80 -9.78
N LEU A 175 -9.94 -6.73 -9.59
CA LEU A 175 -9.42 -5.40 -9.27
C LEU A 175 -8.64 -5.39 -7.94
N ARG A 176 -9.11 -6.16 -6.94
CA ARG A 176 -8.44 -6.24 -5.64
C ARG A 176 -7.03 -6.81 -5.77
N LYS A 177 -6.83 -7.83 -6.62
CA LYS A 177 -5.49 -8.40 -6.89
C LYS A 177 -4.59 -7.40 -7.61
N ILE A 178 -5.14 -6.68 -8.60
CA ILE A 178 -4.37 -5.66 -9.35
C ILE A 178 -3.86 -4.59 -8.38
N LEU A 179 -4.74 -4.12 -7.47
CA LEU A 179 -4.34 -3.12 -6.47
C LEU A 179 -3.34 -3.68 -5.46
N ALA A 180 -3.40 -4.97 -5.16
CA ALA A 180 -2.40 -5.64 -4.31
C ALA A 180 -1.03 -5.65 -4.99
N TYR A 181 -0.95 -6.04 -6.26
CA TYR A 181 0.30 -6.06 -7.00
C TYR A 181 0.87 -4.65 -7.20
N SER A 182 -0.01 -3.67 -7.41
CA SER A 182 0.42 -2.26 -7.48
C SER A 182 1.01 -1.80 -6.14
N SER A 183 0.45 -2.24 -5.02
CA SER A 183 0.99 -1.90 -3.70
C SER A 183 2.39 -2.49 -3.49
N ILE A 184 2.63 -3.73 -3.97
CA ILE A 184 3.95 -4.39 -3.89
C ILE A 184 4.98 -3.56 -4.66
N SER A 185 4.63 -3.11 -5.87
CA SER A 185 5.55 -2.31 -6.70
C SER A 185 5.83 -0.93 -6.08
N HIS A 186 4.82 -0.28 -5.48
CA HIS A 186 5.03 1.01 -4.80
C HIS A 186 5.93 0.85 -3.57
N MET A 187 5.80 -0.26 -2.82
CA MET A 187 6.71 -0.57 -1.72
C MET A 187 8.14 -0.70 -2.23
N GLY A 188 8.34 -1.28 -3.42
CA GLY A 188 9.67 -1.40 -4.03
C GLY A 188 10.35 -0.04 -4.23
N TRP A 189 9.62 0.96 -4.72
CA TRP A 189 10.13 2.33 -4.87
C TRP A 189 10.56 2.92 -3.52
N MET A 190 9.72 2.72 -2.50
CA MET A 190 9.98 3.24 -1.15
C MET A 190 11.23 2.60 -0.53
N LEU A 191 11.39 1.27 -0.72
CA LEU A 191 12.54 0.55 -0.17
C LEU A 191 13.87 1.06 -0.78
N ILE A 192 13.92 1.26 -2.10
CA ILE A 192 15.16 1.64 -2.78
C ILE A 192 15.64 3.02 -2.33
N ILE A 193 14.72 3.98 -2.16
CA ILE A 193 15.10 5.36 -1.78
C ILE A 193 15.39 5.50 -0.28
N LEU A 194 14.95 4.54 0.54
CA LEU A 194 15.04 4.60 2.00
C LEU A 194 16.45 4.89 2.51
N PRO A 195 17.52 4.23 2.01
CA PRO A 195 18.88 4.49 2.52
C PRO A 195 19.43 5.86 2.12
N PHE A 196 18.92 6.49 1.04
CA PHE A 196 19.41 7.78 0.56
C PHE A 196 18.68 8.94 1.21
N ASN A 197 17.35 8.93 1.11
CA ASN A 197 16.52 10.01 1.61
C ASN A 197 15.23 9.45 2.19
N PRO A 198 15.18 9.24 3.52
CA PRO A 198 13.99 8.67 4.14
C PRO A 198 12.77 9.61 4.13
N THR A 199 12.95 10.95 4.00
CA THR A 199 11.82 11.88 3.91
C THR A 199 11.04 11.68 2.61
N LEU A 200 11.73 11.39 1.49
CA LEU A 200 11.08 11.10 0.21
C LEU A 200 10.27 9.79 0.26
N THR A 201 10.68 8.81 1.09
CA THR A 201 9.88 7.60 1.28
C THR A 201 8.54 7.93 1.96
N LEU A 202 8.55 8.83 2.95
CA LEU A 202 7.33 9.24 3.65
C LEU A 202 6.40 10.02 2.71
N LEU A 203 6.96 10.89 1.87
CA LEU A 203 6.19 11.63 0.86
C LEU A 203 5.50 10.67 -0.10
N ASN A 204 6.26 9.68 -0.64
CA ASN A 204 5.68 8.69 -1.56
C ASN A 204 4.61 7.85 -0.86
N LEU A 205 4.84 7.49 0.40
CA LEU A 205 3.86 6.72 1.19
C LEU A 205 2.56 7.52 1.37
N ALA A 206 2.66 8.83 1.67
CA ALA A 206 1.48 9.69 1.84
C ALA A 206 0.67 9.78 0.53
N ILE A 207 1.34 10.03 -0.60
CA ILE A 207 0.67 10.12 -1.91
C ILE A 207 0.06 8.77 -2.28
N TYR A 208 0.78 7.67 -2.04
CA TYR A 208 0.28 6.31 -2.29
C TYR A 208 -1.00 6.04 -1.48
N ILE A 209 -1.01 6.41 -0.19
CA ILE A 209 -2.19 6.21 0.68
C ILE A 209 -3.39 7.01 0.15
N LEU A 210 -3.18 8.28 -0.22
CA LEU A 210 -4.26 9.13 -0.75
C LEU A 210 -4.87 8.53 -2.03
N LEU A 211 -4.00 8.09 -2.95
CA LEU A 211 -4.43 7.51 -4.23
C LEU A 211 -5.14 6.17 -4.03
N THR A 212 -4.62 5.29 -3.19
CA THR A 212 -5.25 3.99 -2.94
C THR A 212 -6.56 4.13 -2.17
N LEU A 213 -6.64 5.06 -1.21
CA LEU A 213 -7.90 5.35 -0.50
C LEU A 213 -8.97 5.81 -1.48
N SER A 214 -8.63 6.76 -2.38
CA SER A 214 -9.60 7.27 -3.36
C SER A 214 -10.13 6.16 -4.27
N ILE A 215 -9.25 5.28 -4.76
CA ILE A 215 -9.64 4.16 -5.65
C ILE A 215 -10.55 3.18 -4.89
N PHE A 216 -10.16 2.76 -3.69
CA PHE A 216 -10.95 1.81 -2.91
C PHE A 216 -12.32 2.38 -2.54
N MET A 217 -12.39 3.67 -2.24
CA MET A 217 -13.67 4.35 -1.94
C MET A 217 -14.59 4.38 -3.17
N ILE A 218 -14.03 4.65 -4.36
CA ILE A 218 -14.81 4.60 -5.62
C ILE A 218 -15.32 3.17 -5.86
N LEU A 219 -14.43 2.17 -5.75
CA LEU A 219 -14.80 0.76 -5.97
C LEU A 219 -15.82 0.26 -4.95
N ALA A 220 -15.72 0.70 -3.69
CA ALA A 220 -16.65 0.31 -2.63
C ALA A 220 -18.04 0.92 -2.86
N ASN A 221 -18.10 2.18 -3.30
CA ASN A 221 -19.38 2.84 -3.60
C ASN A 221 -20.09 2.22 -4.82
N THR A 222 -19.31 1.76 -5.80
CA THR A 222 -19.85 1.15 -7.03
C THR A 222 -19.96 -0.38 -6.93
N LEU A 223 -19.42 -0.99 -5.85
CA LEU A 223 -19.44 -2.43 -5.58
C LEU A 223 -18.80 -3.25 -6.72
N THR A 224 -17.81 -2.68 -7.42
CA THR A 224 -17.13 -3.34 -8.54
C THR A 224 -15.90 -4.09 -8.04
N THR A 225 -15.81 -5.39 -8.37
CA THR A 225 -14.72 -6.26 -7.93
C THR A 225 -13.94 -6.88 -9.09
N SER A 226 -14.51 -6.88 -10.30
CA SER A 226 -13.92 -7.50 -11.49
C SER A 226 -13.84 -6.51 -12.64
N MET A 227 -13.03 -6.85 -13.66
CA MET A 227 -12.92 -6.03 -14.87
C MET A 227 -14.25 -5.95 -15.62
N SER A 228 -15.00 -7.04 -15.65
CA SER A 228 -16.32 -7.08 -16.33
C SER A 228 -17.35 -6.19 -15.62
N SER A 229 -17.31 -6.10 -14.28
CA SER A 229 -18.20 -5.19 -13.55
C SER A 229 -17.81 -3.73 -13.74
N LEU A 230 -16.54 -3.47 -14.03
CA LEU A 230 -16.03 -2.11 -14.25
C LEU A 230 -16.58 -1.50 -15.55
N THR A 231 -16.79 -2.30 -16.61
CA THR A 231 -17.38 -1.82 -17.86
C THR A 231 -18.82 -1.34 -17.65
N LEU A 232 -19.54 -1.95 -16.71
CA LEU A 232 -20.93 -1.58 -16.39
C LEU A 232 -21.02 -0.28 -15.58
N MET A 233 -19.92 0.16 -14.98
CA MET A 233 -19.89 1.41 -14.19
C MET A 233 -20.23 2.64 -15.03
N TRP A 234 -19.79 2.65 -16.31
CA TRP A 234 -20.00 3.78 -17.21
C TRP A 234 -21.48 4.12 -17.35
N ASN A 235 -22.32 3.08 -17.45
CA ASN A 235 -23.78 3.27 -17.60
C ASN A 235 -24.43 3.73 -16.31
N LYS A 236 -23.90 3.29 -15.13
CA LYS A 236 -24.51 3.60 -13.83
C LYS A 236 -24.05 4.96 -13.28
N THR A 237 -22.73 5.18 -13.25
CA THR A 237 -22.12 6.36 -12.61
C THR A 237 -20.94 6.86 -13.46
N PRO A 238 -21.22 7.61 -14.55
CA PRO A 238 -20.13 8.06 -15.44
C PRO A 238 -19.11 8.96 -14.76
N ALA A 239 -19.53 9.82 -13.81
CA ALA A 239 -18.59 10.67 -13.07
C ALA A 239 -17.59 9.85 -12.26
N MET A 240 -18.05 8.77 -11.61
CA MET A 240 -17.17 7.89 -10.81
C MET A 240 -16.17 7.13 -11.70
N THR A 241 -16.57 6.76 -12.93
CA THR A 241 -15.65 6.09 -13.85
C THR A 241 -14.54 7.03 -14.30
N ILE A 242 -14.86 8.29 -14.61
CA ILE A 242 -13.87 9.30 -15.01
C ILE A 242 -12.88 9.54 -13.85
N MET A 243 -13.41 9.68 -12.63
CA MET A 243 -12.56 9.87 -11.44
C MET A 243 -11.66 8.66 -11.16
N LEU A 244 -12.19 7.44 -11.39
CA LEU A 244 -11.39 6.22 -11.25
C LEU A 244 -10.29 6.16 -12.31
N MET A 245 -10.58 6.54 -13.55
CA MET A 245 -9.58 6.59 -14.62
C MET A 245 -8.45 7.56 -14.28
N THR A 246 -8.79 8.79 -13.83
CA THR A 246 -7.76 9.80 -13.49
C THR A 246 -6.91 9.35 -12.29
N THR A 247 -7.51 8.71 -11.27
CA THR A 247 -6.74 8.21 -10.12
C THR A 247 -5.86 7.00 -10.49
N LEU A 248 -6.29 6.15 -11.43
CA LEU A 248 -5.45 5.05 -11.95
C LEU A 248 -4.27 5.59 -12.74
N LEU A 249 -4.50 6.64 -13.57
CA LEU A 249 -3.43 7.30 -14.33
C LEU A 249 -2.41 7.95 -13.37
N SER A 250 -2.90 8.54 -12.27
CA SER A 250 -2.02 9.15 -11.27
C SER A 250 -1.19 8.09 -10.54
N LEU A 251 -1.76 6.92 -10.20
CA LEU A 251 -0.98 5.80 -9.65
C LEU A 251 0.08 5.33 -10.65
N GLY A 252 -0.24 5.35 -11.94
CA GLY A 252 0.71 5.03 -13.00
C GLY A 252 1.89 5.99 -13.03
N GLY A 253 1.66 7.25 -12.62
CA GLY A 253 2.68 8.28 -12.59
C GLY A 253 2.81 9.06 -13.90
N LEU A 254 1.67 9.43 -14.51
CA LEU A 254 1.69 10.28 -15.71
C LEU A 254 2.02 11.73 -15.30
N PRO A 255 2.82 12.46 -16.12
CA PRO A 255 3.35 13.77 -15.76
C PRO A 255 2.36 14.83 -15.27
N PRO A 256 1.13 14.94 -15.79
CA PRO A 256 0.23 15.99 -15.32
C PRO A 256 -0.44 15.68 -13.97
N LEU A 257 -0.14 14.50 -13.34
CA LEU A 257 -0.86 14.05 -12.15
C LEU A 257 0.09 13.89 -10.96
N SER A 258 -0.48 13.91 -9.75
CA SER A 258 0.26 13.93 -8.48
C SER A 258 1.19 12.72 -8.27
N GLY A 259 0.83 11.56 -8.81
CA GLY A 259 1.64 10.34 -8.66
C GLY A 259 2.97 10.37 -9.43
N PHE A 260 3.15 11.35 -10.32
CA PHE A 260 4.42 11.53 -11.04
C PHE A 260 5.49 12.15 -10.12
N THR A 261 5.09 13.08 -9.24
CA THR A 261 6.03 13.86 -8.43
C THR A 261 6.95 13.01 -7.56
N PRO A 262 6.45 12.01 -6.78
CA PRO A 262 7.37 11.22 -5.96
C PRO A 262 8.33 10.38 -6.79
N LYS A 263 7.87 9.84 -7.93
CA LYS A 263 8.74 9.04 -8.80
C LYS A 263 9.86 9.89 -9.39
N TRP A 264 9.53 11.11 -9.84
CA TRP A 264 10.51 12.05 -10.40
C TRP A 264 11.54 12.45 -9.35
N LEU A 265 11.09 12.81 -8.14
CA LEU A 265 11.99 13.20 -7.05
C LEU A 265 12.92 12.04 -6.65
N MET A 266 12.40 10.79 -6.62
CA MET A 266 13.22 9.62 -6.31
C MET A 266 14.29 9.37 -7.36
N ILE A 267 13.94 9.48 -8.65
CA ILE A 267 14.90 9.33 -9.75
C ILE A 267 16.00 10.40 -9.63
N HIS A 268 15.59 11.65 -9.34
CA HIS A 268 16.52 12.76 -9.18
C HIS A 268 17.50 12.51 -8.03
N GLU A 269 16.99 12.03 -6.90
CA GLU A 269 17.82 11.73 -5.72
C GLU A 269 18.82 10.62 -6.00
N LEU A 270 18.39 9.54 -6.71
CA LEU A 270 19.26 8.43 -7.06
C LEU A 270 20.35 8.86 -8.06
N THR A 271 20.03 9.74 -9.01
CA THR A 271 21.04 10.24 -9.97
C THR A 271 22.03 11.18 -9.29
N LYS A 272 21.62 11.96 -8.31
CA LYS A 272 22.52 12.77 -7.48
C LYS A 272 23.59 11.91 -6.79
N ASN A 273 23.21 10.71 -6.36
CA ASN A 273 24.07 9.76 -5.65
C ASN A 273 24.85 8.85 -6.62
N ASN A 274 25.00 9.26 -7.88
CA ASN A 274 25.79 8.58 -8.92
C ASN A 274 25.32 7.15 -9.24
N SER A 275 24.08 6.80 -8.86
CA SER A 275 23.50 5.49 -9.18
C SER A 275 22.60 5.64 -10.42
N ILE A 276 23.16 5.52 -11.62
CA ILE A 276 22.43 5.72 -12.87
C ILE A 276 21.65 4.45 -13.26
N ILE A 277 22.21 3.28 -12.99
CA ILE A 277 21.62 1.99 -13.38
C ILE A 277 20.31 1.73 -12.60
N MET A 278 20.29 2.06 -11.31
CA MET A 278 19.13 1.81 -10.44
C MET A 278 17.87 2.53 -10.94
N PRO A 279 17.85 3.86 -11.11
CA PRO A 279 16.63 4.52 -11.56
C PRO A 279 16.21 4.10 -12.98
N LEU A 280 17.18 3.77 -13.87
CA LEU A 280 16.87 3.28 -15.20
C LEU A 280 16.12 1.93 -15.15
N THR A 281 16.61 0.97 -14.34
CA THR A 281 15.94 -0.32 -14.19
C THR A 281 14.57 -0.17 -13.50
N MET A 282 14.46 0.71 -12.50
CA MET A 282 13.18 0.99 -11.86
C MET A 282 12.16 1.57 -12.86
N ALA A 283 12.60 2.52 -13.67
CA ALA A 283 11.73 3.17 -14.66
C ALA A 283 11.21 2.16 -15.70
N THR A 284 12.11 1.32 -16.23
CA THR A 284 11.70 0.30 -17.22
C THR A 284 10.74 -0.73 -16.62
N MET A 285 10.99 -1.18 -15.40
CA MET A 285 10.10 -2.14 -14.72
C MET A 285 8.72 -1.54 -14.42
N THR A 286 8.63 -0.23 -14.13
CA THR A 286 7.33 0.41 -13.86
C THR A 286 6.45 0.53 -15.12
N LEU A 287 6.98 0.35 -16.32
CA LEU A 287 6.18 0.30 -17.53
C LEU A 287 5.18 -0.87 -17.50
N LEU A 288 5.54 -1.98 -16.81
CA LEU A 288 4.61 -3.09 -16.59
C LEU A 288 3.40 -2.66 -15.75
N ASN A 289 3.63 -1.83 -14.74
CA ASN A 289 2.56 -1.29 -13.90
C ASN A 289 1.65 -0.36 -14.73
N MET A 290 2.25 0.50 -15.53
CA MET A 290 1.51 1.38 -16.44
C MET A 290 0.62 0.57 -17.37
N TYR A 291 1.13 -0.56 -17.90
CA TYR A 291 0.38 -1.39 -18.87
C TYR A 291 -0.92 -1.90 -18.24
N PHE A 292 -0.90 -2.48 -17.02
CA PHE A 292 -2.13 -3.00 -16.47
C PHE A 292 -3.12 -1.89 -16.06
N TYR A 293 -2.64 -0.68 -15.70
CA TYR A 293 -3.54 0.46 -15.46
C TYR A 293 -4.19 0.92 -16.77
N MET A 294 -3.40 1.04 -17.84
CA MET A 294 -3.91 1.41 -19.16
C MET A 294 -4.93 0.38 -19.66
N ARG A 295 -4.68 -0.91 -19.42
CA ARG A 295 -5.61 -1.98 -19.75
C ARG A 295 -6.96 -1.78 -19.05
N LEU A 296 -6.97 -1.42 -17.76
CA LEU A 296 -8.20 -1.16 -17.01
C LEU A 296 -8.96 0.04 -17.62
N ILE A 297 -8.24 1.08 -17.99
CA ILE A 297 -8.81 2.29 -18.56
C ILE A 297 -9.42 1.98 -19.93
N TYR A 298 -8.71 1.27 -20.79
CA TYR A 298 -9.22 0.86 -22.11
C TYR A 298 -10.47 -0.01 -21.98
N TYR A 299 -10.48 -0.95 -21.04
CA TYR A 299 -11.65 -1.78 -20.80
C TYR A 299 -12.86 -0.94 -20.42
N SER A 300 -12.69 0.06 -19.56
CA SER A 300 -13.81 0.88 -19.10
C SER A 300 -14.24 1.94 -20.13
N SER A 301 -13.33 2.42 -21.01
CA SER A 301 -13.64 3.48 -21.97
C SER A 301 -14.12 2.96 -23.32
N LEU A 302 -13.57 1.83 -23.79
CA LEU A 302 -13.89 1.31 -25.14
C LEU A 302 -15.11 0.40 -25.15
N THR A 303 -15.43 -0.27 -24.05
CA THR A 303 -16.57 -1.21 -23.99
C THR A 303 -17.79 -0.52 -23.37
N ILE A 304 -18.33 0.45 -24.08
CA ILE A 304 -19.58 1.12 -23.67
C ILE A 304 -20.75 0.22 -24.06
N LEU A 305 -21.38 -0.38 -23.07
CA LEU A 305 -22.51 -1.27 -23.26
C LEU A 305 -23.81 -0.45 -23.42
N PRO A 306 -24.80 -0.94 -24.20
CA PRO A 306 -26.06 -0.21 -24.32
C PRO A 306 -26.76 -0.06 -22.96
N SER A 307 -27.26 1.13 -22.69
CA SER A 307 -27.92 1.46 -21.43
C SER A 307 -29.41 1.66 -21.65
N THR A 308 -30.22 1.16 -20.73
CA THR A 308 -31.66 1.43 -20.69
C THR A 308 -31.89 2.79 -20.02
N ASN A 309 -32.99 3.46 -20.36
CA ASN A 309 -33.34 4.74 -19.73
C ASN A 309 -33.55 4.62 -18.23
N ASN A 310 -34.04 3.48 -17.76
CA ASN A 310 -34.25 3.24 -16.32
C ASN A 310 -32.94 3.24 -15.54
N MET A 311 -31.84 2.80 -16.14
CA MET A 311 -30.51 2.83 -15.48
C MET A 311 -30.02 4.28 -15.26
N LYS A 312 -30.37 5.20 -16.13
CA LYS A 312 -30.01 6.63 -16.00
C LYS A 312 -30.69 7.27 -14.80
N MET A 313 -31.88 6.84 -14.44
CA MET A 313 -32.65 7.36 -13.29
C MET A 313 -32.14 6.82 -11.95
N THR A 314 -31.51 5.70 -11.90
CA THR A 314 -30.95 5.10 -10.66
C THR A 314 -29.64 5.70 -10.17
N UNK A 315 -29.16 6.31 -10.95
CA UNK A 315 -27.89 6.94 -10.69
C UNK A 315 -27.94 8.08 -9.71
N UNK A 316 -28.92 8.60 -9.62
CA UNK A 316 -29.10 9.67 -8.75
C UNK A 316 -29.40 9.28 -7.30
N UNK A 317 -29.74 8.33 -7.14
CA UNK A 317 -30.13 7.82 -5.89
C UNK A 317 -29.15 6.97 -5.17
N UNK A 318 -28.39 6.69 -5.77
CA UNK A 318 -27.50 5.75 -5.16
C UNK A 318 -26.34 6.34 -4.48
N UNK A 319 -26.02 7.17 -4.80
CA UNK A 319 -24.80 7.62 -4.27
C UNK A 319 -24.93 8.66 -3.20
N THR A 320 -25.78 8.88 -2.54
CA THR A 320 -25.77 10.10 -1.71
C THR A 320 -25.35 9.90 -0.25
N LYS A 321 -25.33 8.70 0.28
CA LYS A 321 -25.19 8.51 1.75
C LYS A 321 -23.74 8.41 2.28
N HIS A 322 -22.73 8.15 1.47
CA HIS A 322 -21.35 7.98 1.99
C HIS A 322 -20.27 8.69 1.16
N THR A 323 -20.65 9.69 0.39
CA THR A 323 -19.74 10.31 -0.58
C THR A 323 -19.10 11.62 -0.12
N MET A 324 -19.34 12.08 1.11
CA MET A 324 -18.82 13.39 1.56
C MET A 324 -17.28 13.44 1.55
N MET A 325 -16.61 12.36 1.93
CA MET A 325 -15.12 12.30 1.94
C MET A 325 -14.52 11.98 0.57
N LEU A 326 -15.32 11.49 -0.37
CA LEU A 326 -14.80 11.01 -1.65
C LEU A 326 -14.35 12.16 -2.57
N PRO A 327 -15.12 13.27 -2.74
CA PRO A 327 -14.62 14.38 -3.57
C PRO A 327 -13.33 15.00 -3.02
N THR A 328 -13.23 15.16 -1.70
CA THR A 328 -12.03 15.74 -1.08
C THR A 328 -10.82 14.85 -1.29
N LEU A 329 -10.97 13.52 -1.17
CA LEU A 329 -9.89 12.57 -1.43
C LEU A 329 -9.46 12.58 -2.90
N ILE A 330 -10.43 12.67 -3.84
CA ILE A 330 -10.13 12.69 -5.26
C ILE A 330 -9.41 14.00 -5.66
N THR A 331 -9.89 15.14 -5.17
CA THR A 331 -9.25 16.43 -5.47
C THR A 331 -7.84 16.48 -4.88
N LEU A 332 -7.66 16.04 -3.64
CA LEU A 332 -6.34 15.95 -3.01
C LEU A 332 -5.42 15.00 -3.78
N SER A 333 -5.92 13.81 -4.17
CA SER A 333 -5.10 12.81 -4.83
C SER A 333 -4.65 13.22 -6.24
N ASN A 334 -5.44 14.04 -6.96
CA ASN A 334 -5.10 14.43 -8.33
C ASN A 334 -4.45 15.82 -8.42
N MET A 335 -4.79 16.74 -7.52
CA MET A 335 -4.37 18.16 -7.59
C MET A 335 -3.26 18.52 -6.60
N LEU A 336 -2.50 17.54 -6.09
CA LEU A 336 -1.36 17.80 -5.18
C LEU A 336 -0.15 18.41 -5.91
N LEU A 337 -0.11 18.35 -7.24
CA LEU A 337 1.06 18.75 -8.02
C LEU A 337 1.48 20.21 -7.77
N PRO A 338 0.57 21.21 -7.70
CA PRO A 338 0.99 22.59 -7.38
C PRO A 338 1.54 22.77 -5.96
N LEU A 339 1.24 21.84 -5.04
CA LEU A 339 1.71 21.89 -3.65
C LEU A 339 3.08 21.24 -3.45
N THR A 340 3.62 20.58 -4.48
CA THR A 340 4.91 19.87 -4.37
C THR A 340 6.10 20.80 -4.04
N PRO A 341 6.18 22.07 -4.52
CA PRO A 341 7.27 22.93 -4.09
C PRO A 341 7.26 23.21 -2.59
N MET A 342 6.09 23.29 -1.97
CA MET A 342 5.98 23.48 -0.51
C MET A 342 6.50 22.25 0.25
N ILE A 343 6.29 21.05 -0.31
CA ILE A 343 6.75 19.80 0.32
C ILE A 343 8.29 19.69 0.22
N SER A 344 8.86 20.15 -0.89
CA SER A 344 10.32 20.13 -1.06
C SER A 344 11.04 21.15 -0.17
N MET A 345 10.31 22.12 0.38
CA MET A 345 10.88 23.06 1.36
C MET A 345 10.98 22.45 2.77
N LEU A 346 10.40 21.26 2.98
CA LEU A 346 10.49 20.54 4.26
C LEU A 346 11.79 19.73 4.37
N GLU A 347 12.65 19.77 3.36
CA GLU A 347 13.99 19.17 3.36
C GLU A 347 14.99 20.17 3.95
#